data_eff52fed76c4cf85b1d08259f5a32b8a
#
_entry.id   eff52fed76c4cf85b1d08259f5a32b8a
#
_cell.length_a   1.000
_cell.length_b   1.000
_cell.length_c   1.000
_cell.angle_alpha   90.00
_cell.angle_beta   90.00
_cell.angle_gamma   90.00
#
_symmetry.space_group_name_H-M   'P 1'
#
loop_
_entity.id
_entity.type
_entity.pdbx_description
1 polymer ?
#
loop_
_entity_poly.entity_id
_entity_poly.type
_entity_poly.pdbx_seq_one_letter_code
_entity_poly.pdbx_strand_id
1 'polypeptide(L)'
;MRLRTRRLLAALAAVYPCIVISGRARREVAERLSGLGLARIIGNHGAETETPAAARPEVGKWLSALRPLVAALEGVWVENKGCSLAVHYRQSIHKREARRRILAAAQELKSARVVGGKQVINLLPAGAPDKGTALLSERERLGSDWVLYVGDDENDEDAFALDTNVVAVRIGRKPNSRASYYLRKQLEIDRLLDLMVVLRRTSPPA
;
A
#
# COMPACT_ATOMS: atom_id res chain seq x y z
N MET A 1 14.55 1.55 5.31
CA MET A 1 14.03 1.91 6.66
C MET A 1 15.21 2.17 7.58
N ARG A 2 15.11 3.19 8.49
CA ARG A 2 16.17 3.52 9.47
C ARG A 2 16.27 2.44 10.55
N LEU A 3 17.46 2.26 11.12
CA LEU A 3 17.69 1.23 12.13
C LEU A 3 16.82 1.45 13.38
N ARG A 4 16.66 2.70 13.83
CA ARG A 4 15.78 3.05 14.97
C ARG A 4 14.33 2.66 14.69
N THR A 5 13.78 3.06 13.55
CA THR A 5 12.41 2.69 13.15
C THR A 5 12.23 1.18 13.12
N ARG A 6 13.23 0.45 12.61
CA ARG A 6 13.20 -1.02 12.55
C ARG A 6 13.13 -1.65 13.94
N ARG A 7 13.93 -1.16 14.88
CA ARG A 7 13.92 -1.64 16.28
C ARG A 7 12.58 -1.36 16.96
N LEU A 8 12.03 -0.17 16.78
CA LEU A 8 10.74 0.22 17.36
C LEU A 8 9.59 -0.60 16.76
N LEU A 9 9.61 -0.86 15.45
CA LEU A 9 8.61 -1.70 14.81
C LEU A 9 8.67 -3.15 15.30
N ALA A 10 9.87 -3.70 15.49
CA ALA A 10 10.04 -5.03 16.08
C ALA A 10 9.52 -5.08 17.54
N ALA A 11 9.81 -4.04 18.34
CA ALA A 11 9.31 -3.94 19.71
C ALA A 11 7.77 -3.81 19.73
N LEU A 12 7.18 -3.08 18.80
CA LEU A 12 5.73 -2.97 18.65
C LEU A 12 5.10 -4.30 18.23
N ALA A 13 5.71 -5.00 17.27
CA ALA A 13 5.23 -6.30 16.79
C ALA A 13 5.27 -7.40 17.86
N ALA A 14 6.10 -7.24 18.89
CA ALA A 14 6.14 -8.13 20.04
C ALA A 14 4.95 -7.95 21.02
N VAL A 15 4.24 -6.82 20.94
CA VAL A 15 3.16 -6.48 21.87
C VAL A 15 1.80 -6.22 21.21
N TYR A 16 1.80 -6.02 19.88
CA TYR A 16 0.60 -5.86 19.06
C TYR A 16 0.71 -6.69 17.78
N PRO A 17 -0.39 -7.21 17.23
CA PRO A 17 -0.41 -7.81 15.90
C PRO A 17 -0.18 -6.72 14.83
N CYS A 18 1.07 -6.56 14.39
CA CYS A 18 1.42 -5.58 13.37
C CYS A 18 1.29 -6.17 11.96
N ILE A 19 0.58 -5.47 11.09
CA ILE A 19 0.35 -5.85 9.70
C ILE A 19 0.89 -4.75 8.77
N VAL A 20 1.46 -5.14 7.64
CA VAL A 20 1.88 -4.21 6.60
C VAL A 20 1.06 -4.43 5.34
N ILE A 21 0.36 -3.38 4.86
CA ILE A 21 -0.37 -3.37 3.59
C ILE A 21 0.37 -2.43 2.63
N SER A 22 0.83 -2.95 1.49
CA SER A 22 1.72 -2.23 0.58
C SER A 22 1.25 -2.32 -0.88
N GLY A 23 1.53 -1.28 -1.67
CA GLY A 23 1.39 -1.32 -3.13
C GLY A 23 2.47 -2.14 -3.85
N ARG A 24 3.52 -2.55 -3.14
CA ARG A 24 4.57 -3.43 -3.67
C ARG A 24 4.11 -4.88 -3.65
N ALA A 25 4.77 -5.71 -4.47
CA ALA A 25 4.59 -7.16 -4.36
C ALA A 25 4.93 -7.64 -2.95
N ARG A 26 4.14 -8.57 -2.42
CA ARG A 26 4.28 -9.11 -1.06
C ARG A 26 5.69 -9.64 -0.80
N ARG A 27 6.25 -10.37 -1.76
CA ARG A 27 7.61 -10.94 -1.66
C ARG A 27 8.66 -9.87 -1.41
N GLU A 28 8.63 -8.77 -2.17
CA GLU A 28 9.57 -7.66 -2.02
C GLU A 28 9.49 -7.02 -0.62
N VAL A 29 8.27 -6.86 -0.11
CA VAL A 29 8.05 -6.31 1.24
C VAL A 29 8.52 -7.28 2.31
N ALA A 30 8.24 -8.57 2.17
CA ALA A 30 8.64 -9.60 3.11
C ALA A 30 10.17 -9.71 3.23
N GLU A 31 10.89 -9.66 2.11
CA GLU A 31 12.36 -9.64 2.11
C GLU A 31 12.91 -8.42 2.86
N ARG A 32 12.33 -7.22 2.63
CA ARG A 32 12.77 -5.97 3.28
C ARG A 32 12.47 -5.91 4.77
N LEU A 33 11.42 -6.57 5.22
CA LEU A 33 10.91 -6.55 6.58
C LEU A 33 11.12 -7.86 7.34
N SER A 34 11.94 -8.76 6.81
CA SER A 34 12.25 -10.05 7.45
C SER A 34 12.77 -9.85 8.87
N GLY A 35 12.40 -10.74 9.79
CA GLY A 35 12.83 -10.70 11.19
C GLY A 35 12.15 -9.63 12.07
N LEU A 36 11.07 -8.96 11.60
CA LEU A 36 10.35 -7.98 12.42
C LEU A 36 9.19 -8.57 13.25
N GLY A 37 8.88 -9.85 13.10
CA GLY A 37 7.77 -10.47 13.85
C GLY A 37 6.39 -9.95 13.44
N LEU A 38 6.23 -9.51 12.17
CA LEU A 38 4.95 -9.01 11.67
C LEU A 38 3.91 -10.13 11.61
N ALA A 39 2.69 -9.85 12.05
CA ALA A 39 1.58 -10.80 12.01
C ALA A 39 1.17 -11.14 10.57
N ARG A 40 1.27 -10.18 9.64
CA ARG A 40 1.00 -10.38 8.22
C ARG A 40 1.62 -9.30 7.33
N ILE A 41 1.88 -9.67 6.08
CA ILE A 41 2.26 -8.76 5.01
C ILE A 41 1.31 -8.98 3.84
N ILE A 42 0.69 -7.90 3.37
CA ILE A 42 -0.25 -7.87 2.24
C ILE A 42 0.36 -6.97 1.16
N GLY A 43 0.49 -7.51 -0.03
CA GLY A 43 1.05 -6.81 -1.20
C GLY A 43 -0.02 -6.30 -2.17
N ASN A 44 0.44 -5.70 -3.26
CA ASN A 44 -0.38 -5.27 -4.39
C ASN A 44 -1.67 -4.52 -3.97
N HIS A 45 -1.51 -3.49 -3.12
CA HIS A 45 -2.59 -2.63 -2.64
C HIS A 45 -3.72 -3.33 -1.87
N GLY A 46 -3.50 -4.52 -1.31
CA GLY A 46 -4.50 -5.32 -0.64
C GLY A 46 -4.83 -6.64 -1.35
N ALA A 47 -4.44 -6.78 -2.62
CA ALA A 47 -4.83 -7.90 -3.46
C ALA A 47 -3.99 -9.18 -3.26
N GLU A 48 -2.83 -9.10 -2.58
CA GLU A 48 -1.90 -10.22 -2.42
C GLU A 48 -1.69 -10.54 -0.93
N THR A 49 -2.32 -11.61 -0.47
CA THR A 49 -2.19 -12.16 0.88
C THR A 49 -1.11 -13.27 0.94
N GLU A 50 -1.20 -14.26 1.83
CA GLU A 50 -0.22 -15.36 1.95
C GLU A 50 -0.22 -16.29 0.74
N THR A 51 -1.40 -16.54 0.17
CA THR A 51 -1.49 -17.27 -1.09
C THR A 51 -1.01 -16.35 -2.21
N PRO A 52 -0.03 -16.78 -3.04
CA PRO A 52 0.34 -16.01 -4.21
C PRO A 52 -0.92 -15.70 -5.03
N ALA A 53 -1.15 -14.43 -5.33
CA ALA A 53 -2.28 -14.08 -6.16
C ALA A 53 -2.13 -14.79 -7.50
N ALA A 54 -3.10 -15.62 -7.86
CA ALA A 54 -3.09 -16.32 -9.12
C ALA A 54 -2.92 -15.31 -10.27
N ALA A 55 -2.10 -15.64 -11.24
CA ALA A 55 -1.96 -14.85 -12.45
C ALA A 55 -3.34 -14.68 -13.08
N ARG A 56 -3.74 -13.45 -13.34
CA ARG A 56 -5.05 -13.15 -13.91
C ARG A 56 -4.95 -12.97 -15.42
N PRO A 57 -5.73 -13.72 -16.21
CA PRO A 57 -5.66 -13.64 -17.68
C PRO A 57 -5.84 -12.23 -18.23
N GLU A 58 -6.68 -11.41 -17.58
CA GLU A 58 -6.90 -10.01 -17.97
C GLU A 58 -5.63 -9.16 -17.86
N VAL A 59 -4.76 -9.43 -16.88
CA VAL A 59 -3.49 -8.71 -16.69
C VAL A 59 -2.55 -8.95 -17.86
N GLY A 60 -2.52 -10.17 -18.39
CA GLY A 60 -1.77 -10.50 -19.60
C GLY A 60 -2.28 -9.74 -20.83
N LYS A 61 -3.61 -9.61 -20.98
CA LYS A 61 -4.22 -8.82 -22.07
C LYS A 61 -3.87 -7.34 -21.96
N TRP A 62 -3.93 -6.76 -20.75
CA TRP A 62 -3.54 -5.37 -20.52
C TRP A 62 -2.07 -5.13 -20.84
N LEU A 63 -1.19 -6.05 -20.42
CA LEU A 63 0.24 -5.96 -20.75
C LEU A 63 0.46 -5.89 -22.26
N SER A 64 -0.21 -6.75 -23.02
CA SER A 64 -0.12 -6.78 -24.48
C SER A 64 -0.65 -5.48 -25.10
N ALA A 65 -1.77 -4.95 -24.61
CA ALA A 65 -2.35 -3.69 -25.08
C ALA A 65 -1.46 -2.47 -24.78
N LEU A 66 -0.73 -2.47 -23.65
CA LEU A 66 0.13 -1.36 -23.27
C LEU A 66 1.52 -1.39 -23.93
N ARG A 67 1.95 -2.52 -24.47
CA ARG A 67 3.28 -2.66 -25.10
C ARG A 67 3.60 -1.59 -26.16
N PRO A 68 2.72 -1.28 -27.13
CA PRO A 68 3.01 -0.27 -28.14
C PRO A 68 3.19 1.12 -27.54
N LEU A 69 2.37 1.48 -26.54
CA LEU A 69 2.47 2.75 -25.84
C LEU A 69 3.80 2.88 -25.10
N VAL A 70 4.16 1.83 -24.36
CA VAL A 70 5.40 1.82 -23.54
C VAL A 70 6.63 1.89 -24.44
N ALA A 71 6.63 1.18 -25.56
CA ALA A 71 7.73 1.23 -26.55
C ALA A 71 7.89 2.64 -27.17
N ALA A 72 6.81 3.45 -27.26
CA ALA A 72 6.81 4.79 -27.81
C ALA A 72 7.14 5.89 -26.77
N LEU A 73 7.37 5.54 -25.51
CA LEU A 73 7.59 6.49 -24.42
C LEU A 73 8.94 6.23 -23.73
N GLU A 74 9.92 7.08 -24.00
CA GLU A 74 11.23 6.97 -23.37
C GLU A 74 11.15 7.09 -21.85
N GLY A 75 11.87 6.20 -21.13
CA GLY A 75 11.91 6.15 -19.68
C GLY A 75 10.62 5.63 -19.03
N VAL A 76 9.74 4.99 -19.82
CA VAL A 76 8.54 4.29 -19.34
C VAL A 76 8.72 2.78 -19.47
N TRP A 77 8.33 2.03 -18.45
CA TRP A 77 8.37 0.57 -18.47
C TRP A 77 7.23 -0.03 -17.63
N VAL A 78 6.87 -1.28 -17.91
CA VAL A 78 5.81 -2.00 -17.21
C VAL A 78 6.40 -3.12 -16.39
N GLU A 79 6.02 -3.17 -15.12
CA GLU A 79 6.23 -4.28 -14.20
C GLU A 79 4.98 -5.16 -14.17
N ASN A 80 5.13 -6.43 -14.52
CA ASN A 80 4.07 -7.43 -14.37
C ASN A 80 4.21 -8.12 -13.01
N LYS A 81 3.24 -7.91 -12.12
CA LYS A 81 3.18 -8.52 -10.78
C LYS A 81 2.27 -9.77 -10.74
N GLY A 82 1.87 -10.29 -11.89
CA GLY A 82 0.97 -11.44 -12.01
C GLY A 82 -0.50 -11.10 -11.81
N CYS A 83 -0.87 -10.51 -10.70
CA CYS A 83 -2.25 -10.09 -10.37
C CYS A 83 -2.54 -8.61 -10.69
N SER A 84 -1.52 -7.83 -11.07
CA SER A 84 -1.61 -6.41 -11.41
C SER A 84 -0.47 -5.99 -12.32
N LEU A 85 -0.56 -4.79 -12.91
CA LEU A 85 0.55 -4.15 -13.61
C LEU A 85 0.91 -2.84 -12.90
N ALA A 86 2.21 -2.47 -12.97
CA ALA A 86 2.67 -1.15 -12.60
C ALA A 86 3.40 -0.51 -13.78
N VAL A 87 2.88 0.63 -14.26
CA VAL A 87 3.49 1.39 -15.35
C VAL A 87 4.30 2.52 -14.74
N HIS A 88 5.61 2.37 -14.76
CA HIS A 88 6.57 3.32 -14.20
C HIS A 88 6.96 4.37 -15.25
N TYR A 89 6.91 5.65 -14.86
CA TYR A 89 7.32 6.77 -15.72
C TYR A 89 8.32 7.71 -15.02
N ARG A 90 8.97 7.23 -13.95
CA ARG A 90 9.93 8.02 -13.16
C ARG A 90 11.13 8.48 -13.99
N GLN A 91 11.59 7.64 -14.90
CA GLN A 91 12.76 7.89 -15.74
C GLN A 91 12.43 8.70 -17.00
N SER A 92 11.15 8.91 -17.29
CA SER A 92 10.76 9.75 -18.43
C SER A 92 11.13 11.23 -18.17
N ILE A 93 11.71 11.89 -19.16
CA ILE A 93 11.96 13.33 -19.16
C ILE A 93 10.64 14.12 -19.28
N HIS A 94 9.64 13.57 -19.97
CA HIS A 94 8.32 14.17 -20.21
C HIS A 94 7.25 13.56 -19.29
N LYS A 95 7.45 13.59 -17.97
CA LYS A 95 6.59 12.90 -16.97
C LYS A 95 5.10 13.23 -17.06
N ARG A 96 4.74 14.50 -17.33
CA ARG A 96 3.33 14.92 -17.47
C ARG A 96 2.67 14.26 -18.66
N GLU A 97 3.36 14.28 -19.80
CA GLU A 97 2.88 13.68 -21.05
C GLU A 97 2.80 12.15 -20.92
N ALA A 98 3.85 11.52 -20.41
CA ALA A 98 3.85 10.08 -20.13
C ALA A 98 2.66 9.68 -19.25
N ARG A 99 2.44 10.38 -18.13
CA ARG A 99 1.30 10.14 -17.24
C ARG A 99 -0.03 10.28 -17.96
N ARG A 100 -0.22 11.34 -18.73
CA ARG A 100 -1.47 11.59 -19.51
C ARG A 100 -1.76 10.45 -20.48
N ARG A 101 -0.75 10.04 -21.27
CA ARG A 101 -0.90 8.95 -22.25
C ARG A 101 -1.13 7.60 -21.61
N ILE A 102 -0.45 7.31 -20.49
CA ILE A 102 -0.67 6.06 -19.73
C ILE A 102 -2.10 6.02 -19.18
N LEU A 103 -2.61 7.13 -18.62
CA LEU A 103 -3.97 7.20 -18.10
C LEU A 103 -5.02 7.03 -19.21
N ALA A 104 -4.83 7.66 -20.36
CA ALA A 104 -5.72 7.49 -21.50
C ALA A 104 -5.77 6.03 -21.97
N ALA A 105 -4.61 5.38 -22.11
CA ALA A 105 -4.56 3.98 -22.47
C ALA A 105 -5.17 3.06 -21.41
N ALA A 106 -5.00 3.39 -20.14
CA ALA A 106 -5.57 2.63 -19.02
C ALA A 106 -7.12 2.69 -18.99
N GLN A 107 -7.72 3.80 -19.42
CA GLN A 107 -9.18 3.97 -19.52
C GLN A 107 -9.82 3.04 -20.56
N GLU A 108 -9.06 2.67 -21.59
CA GLU A 108 -9.52 1.72 -22.63
C GLU A 108 -9.45 0.25 -22.18
N LEU A 109 -8.80 -0.03 -21.04
CA LEU A 109 -8.65 -1.39 -20.54
C LEU A 109 -9.89 -1.81 -19.76
N LYS A 110 -10.64 -2.76 -20.32
CA LYS A 110 -11.83 -3.31 -19.66
C LYS A 110 -11.47 -3.93 -18.31
N SER A 111 -12.29 -3.68 -17.30
CA SER A 111 -12.16 -4.23 -15.94
C SER A 111 -10.85 -3.87 -15.23
N ALA A 112 -10.15 -2.81 -15.65
CA ALA A 112 -8.98 -2.29 -14.96
C ALA A 112 -9.37 -1.14 -14.03
N ARG A 113 -9.00 -1.25 -12.75
CA ARG A 113 -9.02 -0.16 -11.78
C ARG A 113 -7.65 0.51 -11.75
N VAL A 114 -7.63 1.81 -11.95
CA VAL A 114 -6.40 2.62 -11.93
C VAL A 114 -6.12 3.12 -10.52
N VAL A 115 -4.94 2.84 -10.01
CA VAL A 115 -4.46 3.33 -8.71
C VAL A 115 -3.18 4.13 -8.92
N GLY A 116 -3.23 5.42 -8.56
CA GLY A 116 -2.08 6.31 -8.64
C GLY A 116 -0.99 5.96 -7.62
N GLY A 117 0.25 6.37 -7.93
CA GLY A 117 1.37 6.29 -7.01
C GLY A 117 2.46 7.31 -7.40
N LYS A 118 3.55 7.34 -6.65
CA LYS A 118 4.64 8.29 -6.88
C LYS A 118 5.41 7.98 -8.17
N GLN A 119 4.97 8.59 -9.28
CA GLN A 119 5.51 8.40 -10.64
C GLN A 119 5.33 6.95 -11.16
N VAL A 120 4.22 6.33 -10.79
CA VAL A 120 3.75 5.02 -11.24
C VAL A 120 2.22 5.05 -11.36
N ILE A 121 1.68 4.30 -12.30
CA ILE A 121 0.25 4.01 -12.41
C ILE A 121 0.09 2.51 -12.26
N ASN A 122 -0.68 2.10 -11.26
CA ASN A 122 -0.97 0.69 -11.04
C ASN A 122 -2.32 0.35 -11.64
N LEU A 123 -2.41 -0.81 -12.27
CA LEU A 123 -3.61 -1.37 -12.87
C LEU A 123 -3.94 -2.66 -12.15
N LEU A 124 -5.08 -2.66 -11.46
CA LEU A 124 -5.59 -3.82 -10.74
C LEU A 124 -6.93 -4.24 -11.36
N PRO A 125 -7.32 -5.51 -11.24
CA PRO A 125 -8.68 -5.93 -11.56
C PRO A 125 -9.72 -5.10 -10.80
N ALA A 126 -10.82 -4.73 -11.43
CA ALA A 126 -11.84 -3.87 -10.83
C ALA A 126 -12.40 -4.43 -9.50
N GLY A 127 -12.51 -5.76 -9.39
CA GLY A 127 -12.95 -6.44 -8.17
C GLY A 127 -11.82 -6.82 -7.21
N ALA A 128 -10.57 -6.37 -7.43
CA ALA A 128 -9.49 -6.64 -6.49
C ALA A 128 -9.67 -5.85 -5.19
N PRO A 129 -9.34 -6.44 -4.03
CA PRO A 129 -9.31 -5.72 -2.77
C PRO A 129 -8.44 -4.45 -2.86
N ASP A 130 -8.80 -3.45 -2.08
CA ASP A 130 -8.00 -2.27 -1.80
C ASP A 130 -7.44 -2.31 -0.38
N LYS A 131 -6.75 -1.25 0.06
CA LYS A 131 -6.16 -1.20 1.40
C LYS A 131 -7.21 -1.15 2.50
N GLY A 132 -8.36 -0.53 2.25
CA GLY A 132 -9.48 -0.49 3.18
C GLY A 132 -10.10 -1.86 3.38
N THR A 133 -10.43 -2.53 2.28
CA THR A 133 -10.96 -3.91 2.30
C THR A 133 -10.00 -4.88 2.99
N ALA A 134 -8.70 -4.78 2.68
CA ALA A 134 -7.69 -5.61 3.32
C ALA A 134 -7.58 -5.35 4.83
N LEU A 135 -7.67 -4.07 5.26
CA LEU A 135 -7.65 -3.69 6.66
C LEU A 135 -8.86 -4.28 7.42
N LEU A 136 -10.06 -4.17 6.86
CA LEU A 136 -11.28 -4.72 7.47
C LEU A 136 -11.20 -6.24 7.62
N SER A 137 -10.76 -6.94 6.57
CA SER A 137 -10.57 -8.39 6.61
C SER A 137 -9.58 -8.83 7.69
N GLU A 138 -8.48 -8.08 7.86
CA GLU A 138 -7.49 -8.40 8.89
C GLU A 138 -7.99 -8.05 10.30
N ARG A 139 -8.75 -6.98 10.47
CA ARG A 139 -9.39 -6.63 11.73
C ARG A 139 -10.34 -7.75 12.19
N GLU A 140 -11.18 -8.23 11.28
CA GLU A 140 -12.11 -9.33 11.53
C GLU A 140 -11.35 -10.62 11.88
N ARG A 141 -10.34 -10.98 11.09
CA ARG A 141 -9.51 -12.17 11.32
C ARG A 141 -8.84 -12.17 12.69
N LEU A 142 -8.43 -10.99 13.18
CA LEU A 142 -7.77 -10.83 14.48
C LEU A 142 -8.76 -10.67 15.65
N GLY A 143 -10.05 -10.51 15.37
CA GLY A 143 -11.05 -10.19 16.40
C GLY A 143 -10.77 -8.85 17.10
N SER A 144 -10.20 -7.88 16.38
CA SER A 144 -9.78 -6.60 16.98
C SER A 144 -10.90 -5.58 16.91
N ASP A 145 -11.26 -4.96 18.04
CA ASP A 145 -12.25 -3.89 18.09
C ASP A 145 -11.73 -2.61 17.42
N TRP A 146 -10.46 -2.27 17.62
CA TRP A 146 -9.83 -1.05 17.11
C TRP A 146 -8.57 -1.34 16.31
N VAL A 147 -8.34 -0.50 15.30
CA VAL A 147 -7.12 -0.54 14.48
C VAL A 147 -6.50 0.84 14.43
N LEU A 148 -5.18 0.91 14.61
CA LEU A 148 -4.39 2.08 14.23
C LEU A 148 -3.83 1.84 12.82
N TYR A 149 -4.20 2.68 11.86
CA TYR A 149 -3.69 2.66 10.51
C TYR A 149 -2.83 3.89 10.21
N VAL A 150 -1.61 3.68 9.71
CA VAL A 150 -0.67 4.75 9.37
C VAL A 150 -0.26 4.65 7.92
N GLY A 151 -0.44 5.73 7.14
CA GLY A 151 -0.10 5.77 5.72
C GLY A 151 0.37 7.15 5.22
N ASP A 152 0.94 7.22 4.02
CA ASP A 152 1.47 8.46 3.42
C ASP A 152 1.02 8.69 1.97
N ASP A 153 0.45 7.68 1.32
CA ASP A 153 0.10 7.70 -0.10
C ASP A 153 -1.39 8.03 -0.32
N GLU A 154 -1.77 8.22 -1.58
CA GLU A 154 -3.17 8.47 -1.98
C GLU A 154 -4.06 7.23 -1.79
N ASN A 155 -3.51 6.05 -2.03
CA ASN A 155 -4.22 4.79 -1.83
C ASN A 155 -4.40 4.38 -0.36
N ASP A 156 -3.83 5.11 0.60
CA ASP A 156 -4.14 4.95 2.02
C ASP A 156 -5.48 5.58 2.38
N GLU A 157 -6.02 6.46 1.52
CA GLU A 157 -7.34 7.07 1.72
C GLU A 157 -8.47 6.01 1.72
N ASP A 158 -8.28 4.86 1.05
CA ASP A 158 -9.21 3.73 1.12
C ASP A 158 -9.36 3.21 2.56
N ALA A 159 -8.26 3.16 3.31
CA ALA A 159 -8.25 2.77 4.71
C ALA A 159 -8.62 3.94 5.65
N PHE A 160 -8.22 5.18 5.34
CA PHE A 160 -8.60 6.36 6.12
C PHE A 160 -10.09 6.68 6.04
N ALA A 161 -10.76 6.24 4.97
CA ALA A 161 -12.19 6.46 4.73
C ALA A 161 -13.10 5.53 5.54
N LEU A 162 -12.54 4.56 6.27
CA LEU A 162 -13.33 3.65 7.09
C LEU A 162 -13.86 4.37 8.33
N ASP A 163 -15.18 4.36 8.49
CA ASP A 163 -15.86 5.20 9.47
C ASP A 163 -15.88 4.61 10.90
N THR A 164 -15.53 3.34 11.07
CA THR A 164 -15.70 2.67 12.37
C THR A 164 -14.41 2.04 12.88
N ASN A 165 -14.04 2.40 14.12
CA ASN A 165 -13.00 1.74 14.89
C ASN A 165 -11.61 1.74 14.25
N VAL A 166 -11.33 2.75 13.40
CA VAL A 166 -10.03 2.97 12.79
C VAL A 166 -9.47 4.32 13.22
N VAL A 167 -8.35 4.29 13.91
CA VAL A 167 -7.56 5.49 14.19
C VAL A 167 -6.65 5.73 12.99
N ALA A 168 -7.08 6.60 12.09
CA ALA A 168 -6.38 6.90 10.84
C ALA A 168 -5.35 8.02 11.04
N VAL A 169 -4.07 7.73 10.79
CA VAL A 169 -2.95 8.67 10.92
C VAL A 169 -2.23 8.82 9.58
N ARG A 170 -2.25 10.03 9.03
CA ARG A 170 -1.51 10.33 7.80
C ARG A 170 -0.12 10.89 8.10
N ILE A 171 0.87 10.43 7.34
CA ILE A 171 2.20 11.06 7.31
C ILE A 171 2.20 12.14 6.23
N GLY A 172 2.47 13.39 6.64
CA GLY A 172 2.32 14.57 5.80
C GLY A 172 0.87 15.08 5.76
N ARG A 173 0.70 16.39 5.90
CA ARG A 173 -0.63 17.02 5.85
C ARG A 173 -1.14 17.10 4.41
N LYS A 174 -2.39 16.69 4.18
CA LYS A 174 -3.08 16.84 2.90
C LYS A 174 -4.50 17.36 3.17
N PRO A 175 -4.93 18.49 2.55
CA PRO A 175 -6.21 19.14 2.87
C PRO A 175 -7.44 18.23 2.72
N ASN A 176 -7.43 17.34 1.73
CA ASN A 176 -8.56 16.47 1.40
C ASN A 176 -8.37 15.04 1.92
N SER A 177 -7.49 14.80 2.89
CA SER A 177 -7.33 13.48 3.49
C SER A 177 -8.46 13.20 4.47
N ARG A 178 -8.90 11.95 4.51
CA ARG A 178 -9.88 11.42 5.48
C ARG A 178 -9.24 10.94 6.78
N ALA A 179 -7.91 11.01 6.89
CA ALA A 179 -7.22 10.66 8.13
C ALA A 179 -7.62 11.59 9.28
N SER A 180 -7.95 11.02 10.44
CA SER A 180 -8.34 11.76 11.65
C SER A 180 -7.16 12.51 12.27
N TYR A 181 -5.95 12.01 12.08
CA TYR A 181 -4.72 12.57 12.63
C TYR A 181 -3.62 12.63 11.57
N TYR A 182 -2.56 13.42 11.85
CA TYR A 182 -1.40 13.46 10.97
C TYR A 182 -0.09 13.65 11.72
N LEU A 183 0.96 13.02 11.19
CA LEU A 183 2.35 13.31 11.54
C LEU A 183 2.91 14.28 10.49
N ARG A 184 3.62 15.31 10.91
CA ARG A 184 4.17 16.32 9.98
C ARG A 184 5.25 15.74 9.06
N LYS A 185 6.05 14.82 9.59
CA LYS A 185 7.22 14.23 8.90
C LYS A 185 7.31 12.74 9.21
N GLN A 186 7.84 11.98 8.26
CA GLN A 186 8.08 10.55 8.43
C GLN A 186 8.96 10.21 9.65
N LEU A 187 9.80 11.15 10.08
CA LEU A 187 10.65 10.96 11.28
C LEU A 187 9.85 10.85 12.58
N GLU A 188 8.65 11.42 12.62
CA GLU A 188 7.80 11.42 13.82
C GLU A 188 7.14 10.04 14.05
N ILE A 189 7.20 9.13 13.08
CA ILE A 189 6.72 7.76 13.26
C ILE A 189 7.42 7.05 14.41
N ASP A 190 8.71 7.34 14.63
CA ASP A 190 9.46 6.72 15.72
C ASP A 190 8.86 7.05 17.08
N ARG A 191 8.39 8.30 17.26
CA ARG A 191 7.74 8.72 18.50
C ARG A 191 6.39 8.03 18.70
N LEU A 192 5.61 7.87 17.61
CA LEU A 192 4.33 7.16 17.67
C LEU A 192 4.55 5.68 18.04
N LEU A 193 5.49 5.01 17.39
CA LEU A 193 5.80 3.59 17.67
C LEU A 193 6.27 3.40 19.12
N ASP A 194 7.14 4.28 19.62
CA ASP A 194 7.66 4.24 21.00
C ASP A 194 6.52 4.43 22.01
N LEU A 195 5.68 5.44 21.80
CA LEU A 195 4.51 5.71 22.64
C LEU A 195 3.58 4.49 22.71
N MET A 196 3.29 3.85 21.58
CA MET A 196 2.43 2.67 21.55
C MET A 196 3.03 1.50 22.34
N VAL A 197 4.34 1.27 22.26
CA VAL A 197 5.01 0.24 23.03
C VAL A 197 4.94 0.54 24.53
N VAL A 198 5.19 1.79 24.93
CA VAL A 198 5.13 2.22 26.34
C VAL A 198 3.72 2.06 26.88
N LEU A 199 2.70 2.57 26.19
CA LEU A 199 1.31 2.47 26.61
C LEU A 199 0.87 1.01 26.83
N ARG A 200 1.22 0.10 25.89
CA ARG A 200 0.84 -1.30 26.03
C ARG A 200 1.50 -1.99 27.23
N ARG A 201 2.74 -1.63 27.52
CA ARG A 201 3.49 -2.22 28.66
C ARG A 201 3.03 -1.69 30.01
N THR A 202 2.49 -0.48 30.05
CA THR A 202 2.01 0.18 31.28
C THR A 202 0.51 -0.03 31.52
N SER A 203 -0.25 -0.47 30.50
CA SER A 203 -1.67 -0.79 30.67
C SER A 203 -1.84 -2.17 31.31
N PRO A 204 -2.78 -2.33 32.24
CA PRO A 204 -3.09 -3.64 32.79
C PRO A 204 -3.53 -4.60 31.66
N PRO A 205 -3.31 -5.91 31.79
CA PRO A 205 -3.86 -6.89 30.86
C PRO A 205 -5.39 -6.77 30.83
N ALA A 206 -5.94 -6.77 29.62
CA ALA A 206 -7.39 -6.77 29.41
C ALA A 206 -7.97 -8.12 29.79
#